data_36c2d18039a88e6e3f39a8445be68ffa
#
_entry.id   36c2d18039a88e6e3f39a8445be68ffa
#
_cell.length_a   1.000
_cell.length_b   1.000
_cell.length_c   1.000
_cell.angle_alpha   90.00
_cell.angle_beta   90.00
_cell.angle_gamma   90.00
#
_symmetry.space_group_name_H-M   'P 1'
#
loop_
_entity.id
_entity.type
_entity.pdbx_description
1 polymer ?
#
loop_
_entity_poly.entity_id
_entity_poly.type
_entity_poly.pdbx_seq_one_letter_code
_entity_poly.pdbx_strand_id
1 'polypeptide(L)'
;MLRLYHAPLSPFCRKIRLTLAEKRIEVELVDEKYWERSTDFLRRNPAGQVPILRHESGYLTQSGAICEFLEDLYPDPALLPKTALDKYEMRRLIAWFDDKFHKDVTVKLLNERVIKKIT
;
A
#
# COMPACT_ATOMS: atom_id res chain seq x y z
N MET A 1 10.11 14.52 5.43
CA MET A 1 10.19 13.07 5.68
C MET A 1 8.88 12.40 5.32
N LEU A 2 8.96 11.22 4.76
CA LEU A 2 7.78 10.43 4.44
C LEU A 2 7.22 9.74 5.69
N ARG A 3 5.89 9.62 5.73
CA ARG A 3 5.21 8.87 6.79
C ARG A 3 4.23 7.90 6.16
N LEU A 4 4.33 6.63 6.55
CA LEU A 4 3.44 5.59 6.04
C LEU A 4 2.49 5.13 7.14
N TYR A 5 1.20 5.36 6.91
CA TYR A 5 0.15 4.79 7.76
C TYR A 5 -0.15 3.41 7.22
N HIS A 6 0.10 2.38 8.03
CA HIS A 6 0.05 1.00 7.56
C HIS A 6 -0.53 0.04 8.59
N ALA A 7 -0.96 -1.11 8.12
CA ALA A 7 -1.29 -2.25 8.95
C ALA A 7 -0.28 -3.35 8.64
N PRO A 8 0.42 -3.91 9.66
CA PRO A 8 1.49 -4.88 9.41
C PRO A 8 1.10 -6.11 8.60
N LEU A 9 -0.16 -6.56 8.73
CA LEU A 9 -0.65 -7.74 8.03
C LEU A 9 -1.24 -7.44 6.64
N SER A 10 -1.31 -6.17 6.25
CA SER A 10 -1.86 -5.81 4.94
C SER A 10 -0.84 -6.09 3.84
N PRO A 11 -1.21 -6.87 2.81
CA PRO A 11 -0.31 -7.10 1.66
C PRO A 11 -0.06 -5.84 0.85
N PHE A 12 -1.01 -4.91 0.81
CA PHE A 12 -0.84 -3.63 0.13
C PHE A 12 0.21 -2.76 0.83
N CYS A 13 0.18 -2.75 2.17
CA CYS A 13 1.16 -2.01 2.96
C CYS A 13 2.54 -2.66 2.85
N ARG A 14 2.60 -3.98 2.83
CA ARG A 14 3.86 -4.71 2.67
C ARG A 14 4.54 -4.35 1.35
N LYS A 15 3.77 -4.22 0.28
CA LYS A 15 4.29 -3.83 -1.03
C LYS A 15 5.00 -2.47 -0.96
N ILE A 16 4.39 -1.50 -0.28
CA ILE A 16 4.99 -0.18 -0.10
C ILE A 16 6.24 -0.24 0.77
N ARG A 17 6.20 -0.99 1.87
CA ARG A 17 7.37 -1.14 2.74
C ARG A 17 8.54 -1.77 1.99
N LEU A 18 8.29 -2.77 1.16
CA LEU A 18 9.33 -3.40 0.34
C LEU A 18 9.90 -2.42 -0.68
N THR A 19 9.05 -1.64 -1.33
CA THR A 19 9.49 -0.62 -2.29
C THR A 19 10.39 0.41 -1.61
N LEU A 20 9.98 0.91 -0.44
CA LEU A 20 10.78 1.88 0.31
C LEU A 20 12.11 1.27 0.74
N ALA A 21 12.11 0.03 1.20
CA ALA A 21 13.33 -0.65 1.64
C ALA A 21 14.29 -0.88 0.47
N GLU A 22 13.80 -1.33 -0.67
CA GLU A 22 14.64 -1.56 -1.86
C GLU A 22 15.27 -0.26 -2.37
N LYS A 23 14.55 0.83 -2.27
CA LYS A 23 15.06 2.15 -2.68
C LYS A 23 15.83 2.86 -1.57
N ARG A 24 15.96 2.26 -0.39
CA ARG A 24 16.65 2.82 0.77
C ARG A 24 16.12 4.19 1.17
N ILE A 25 14.80 4.33 1.16
CA ILE A 25 14.11 5.57 1.51
C ILE A 25 13.73 5.51 2.99
N GLU A 26 14.12 6.53 3.74
CA GLU A 26 13.70 6.64 5.14
C GLU A 26 12.22 7.01 5.22
N VAL A 27 11.51 6.35 6.13
CA VAL A 27 10.08 6.55 6.34
C VAL A 27 9.75 6.33 7.81
N GLU A 28 8.82 7.14 8.32
CA GLU A 28 8.23 6.91 9.64
C GLU A 28 7.02 6.00 9.46
N LEU A 29 6.99 4.87 10.17
CA LEU A 29 5.87 3.93 10.12
C LEU A 29 4.89 4.24 11.26
N VAL A 30 3.61 4.38 10.92
CA VAL A 30 2.56 4.62 11.89
C VAL A 30 1.52 3.50 11.76
N ASP A 31 1.30 2.75 12.82
CA ASP A 31 0.30 1.68 12.82
C ASP A 31 -1.10 2.28 12.74
N GLU A 32 -1.90 1.77 11.83
CA GLU A 32 -3.27 2.23 11.62
C GLU A 32 -4.22 1.05 11.74
N LYS A 33 -5.10 1.13 12.73
CA LYS A 33 -6.17 0.15 12.91
C LYS A 33 -7.35 0.54 12.01
N TYR A 34 -7.22 0.28 10.72
CA TYR A 34 -8.16 0.76 9.70
C TYR A 34 -9.59 0.27 9.94
N TRP A 35 -9.76 -0.89 10.56
CA TRP A 35 -11.10 -1.44 10.86
C TRP A 35 -11.86 -0.65 11.92
N GLU A 36 -11.18 0.16 12.73
CA GLU A 36 -11.83 1.04 13.70
C GLU A 36 -12.45 2.28 13.05
N ARG A 37 -12.02 2.63 11.84
CA ARG A 37 -12.56 3.72 11.03
C ARG A 37 -12.62 5.03 11.80
N SER A 38 -11.52 5.40 12.42
CA SER A 38 -11.44 6.64 13.19
C SER A 38 -11.68 7.87 12.28
N THR A 39 -12.10 8.97 12.89
CA THR A 39 -12.34 10.21 12.17
C THR A 39 -11.08 10.72 11.47
N ASP A 40 -9.95 10.66 12.16
CA ASP A 40 -8.67 11.10 11.59
C ASP A 40 -8.26 10.25 10.40
N PHE A 41 -8.41 8.93 10.52
CA PHE A 41 -8.09 8.01 9.42
C PHE A 41 -8.96 8.29 8.19
N LEU A 42 -10.28 8.40 8.38
CA LEU A 42 -11.20 8.65 7.26
C LEU A 42 -11.00 10.04 6.65
N ARG A 43 -10.49 11.00 7.43
CA ARG A 43 -10.13 12.32 6.91
C ARG A 43 -8.92 12.22 5.98
N ARG A 44 -7.93 11.38 6.32
CA ARG A 44 -6.76 11.15 5.47
C ARG A 44 -7.11 10.38 4.21
N ASN A 45 -8.01 9.40 4.32
CA ASN A 45 -8.47 8.60 3.19
C ASN A 45 -9.95 8.24 3.35
N PRO A 46 -10.85 8.98 2.69
CA PRO A 46 -12.28 8.68 2.78
C PRO A 46 -12.67 7.26 2.34
N ALA A 47 -11.85 6.62 1.48
CA ALA A 47 -12.09 5.24 1.09
C ALA A 47 -11.86 4.25 2.23
N GLY A 48 -11.22 4.68 3.33
CA GLY A 48 -11.04 3.87 4.52
C GLY A 48 -10.11 2.68 4.34
N GLN A 49 -9.06 2.85 3.56
CA GLN A 49 -8.10 1.78 3.25
C GLN A 49 -6.68 2.22 3.57
N VAL A 50 -5.83 1.25 3.88
CA VAL A 50 -4.38 1.44 3.99
C VAL A 50 -3.74 0.81 2.74
N PRO A 51 -2.55 1.23 2.31
CA PRO A 51 -1.66 2.23 2.91
C PRO A 51 -2.04 3.67 2.58
N ILE A 52 -1.58 4.59 3.42
CA ILE A 52 -1.61 6.02 3.14
C ILE A 52 -0.18 6.54 3.30
N LEU A 53 0.35 7.18 2.27
CA LEU A 53 1.68 7.78 2.33
C LEU A 53 1.56 9.29 2.41
N ARG A 54 2.11 9.88 3.47
CA ARG A 54 2.19 11.32 3.58
C ARG A 54 3.47 11.82 2.95
N HIS A 55 3.33 12.72 1.97
CA HIS A 55 4.44 13.38 1.30
C HIS A 55 4.18 14.89 1.35
N GLU A 56 5.07 15.61 2.01
CA GLU A 56 4.89 17.03 2.29
C GLU A 56 3.57 17.27 3.05
N SER A 57 2.61 17.99 2.47
CA SER A 57 1.32 18.25 3.11
C SER A 57 0.20 17.37 2.54
N GLY A 58 0.52 16.49 1.60
CA GLY A 58 -0.49 15.68 0.93
C GLY A 58 -0.51 14.23 1.42
N TYR A 59 -1.66 13.60 1.25
CA TYR A 59 -1.85 12.19 1.56
C TYR A 59 -2.08 11.42 0.26
N LEU A 60 -1.20 10.46 -0.02
CA LEU A 60 -1.28 9.63 -1.21
C LEU A 60 -1.90 8.29 -0.84
N THR A 61 -2.85 7.85 -1.64
CA THR A 61 -3.58 6.61 -1.40
C THR A 61 -3.51 5.72 -2.64
N GLN A 62 -3.89 4.45 -2.49
CA GLN A 62 -3.81 3.42 -3.52
C GLN A 62 -2.38 2.92 -3.72
N SER A 63 -2.15 1.68 -3.32
CA SER A 63 -0.80 1.11 -3.28
C SER A 63 -0.10 1.12 -4.65
N GLY A 64 -0.83 0.82 -5.73
CA GLY A 64 -0.24 0.84 -7.07
C GLY A 64 0.21 2.23 -7.49
N ALA A 65 -0.62 3.24 -7.23
CA ALA A 65 -0.29 4.63 -7.53
C ALA A 65 0.88 5.12 -6.67
N ILE A 66 0.92 4.74 -5.39
CA ILE A 66 2.02 5.09 -4.49
C ILE A 66 3.34 4.50 -5.00
N CYS A 67 3.33 3.23 -5.44
CA CYS A 67 4.54 2.60 -5.99
C CYS A 67 5.05 3.34 -7.23
N GLU A 68 4.17 3.73 -8.13
CA GLU A 68 4.55 4.48 -9.32
C GLU A 68 5.07 5.88 -8.97
N PHE A 69 4.44 6.54 -7.99
CA PHE A 69 4.92 7.82 -7.48
C PHE A 69 6.34 7.70 -6.93
N LEU A 70 6.61 6.67 -6.13
CA LEU A 70 7.94 6.45 -5.57
C LEU A 70 8.97 6.14 -6.65
N GLU A 71 8.57 5.44 -7.71
CA GLU A 71 9.46 5.17 -8.82
C GLU A 71 9.87 6.45 -9.55
N ASP A 72 8.91 7.37 -9.74
CA ASP A 72 9.19 8.65 -10.38
C ASP A 72 10.03 9.57 -9.50
N LEU A 73 9.74 9.60 -8.19
CA LEU A 73 10.45 10.45 -7.24
C LEU A 73 11.86 9.94 -6.96
N TYR A 74 12.03 8.63 -6.89
CA TYR A 74 13.31 7.96 -6.62
C TYR A 74 13.58 6.92 -7.70
N PRO A 75 14.05 7.34 -8.89
CA PRO A 75 14.17 6.42 -10.02
C PRO A 75 15.22 5.33 -9.86
N ASP A 76 16.17 5.48 -8.96
CA ASP A 76 17.23 4.49 -8.74
C ASP A 76 17.14 3.89 -7.33
N PRO A 77 17.21 2.55 -7.18
CA PRO A 77 17.20 1.56 -8.25
C PRO A 77 15.80 1.44 -8.88
N ALA A 78 15.76 1.18 -10.18
CA ALA A 78 14.49 1.01 -10.89
C ALA A 78 13.84 -0.31 -10.50
N LEU A 79 12.55 -0.27 -10.13
CA LEU A 79 11.76 -1.44 -9.78
C LEU A 79 10.70 -1.77 -10.81
N LEU A 80 10.45 -0.83 -11.76
CA LEU A 80 9.51 -1.04 -12.85
C LEU A 80 10.25 -1.41 -14.13
N PRO A 81 9.67 -2.31 -14.96
CA PRO A 81 10.23 -2.61 -16.26
C PRO A 81 10.22 -1.38 -17.18
N LYS A 82 11.06 -1.40 -18.22
CA LYS A 82 11.19 -0.26 -19.13
C LYS A 82 10.30 -0.35 -20.35
N THR A 83 10.01 -1.57 -20.83
CA THR A 83 9.22 -1.74 -22.06
C THR A 83 7.73 -1.65 -21.76
N ALA A 84 6.98 -1.22 -22.79
CA ALA A 84 5.53 -1.10 -22.65
C ALA A 84 4.87 -2.44 -22.36
N LEU A 85 5.32 -3.51 -23.02
CA LEU A 85 4.75 -4.84 -22.83
C LEU A 85 5.03 -5.38 -21.42
N ASP A 86 6.25 -5.23 -20.94
CA ASP A 86 6.62 -5.69 -19.61
C ASP A 86 5.87 -4.91 -18.52
N LYS A 87 5.69 -3.60 -18.72
CA LYS A 87 4.87 -2.78 -17.82
C LYS A 87 3.42 -3.24 -17.80
N TYR A 88 2.87 -3.57 -18.95
CA TYR A 88 1.51 -4.10 -19.06
C TYR A 88 1.38 -5.42 -18.29
N GLU A 89 2.30 -6.35 -18.50
CA GLU A 89 2.26 -7.64 -17.81
C GLU A 89 2.37 -7.48 -16.30
N MET A 90 3.26 -6.61 -15.84
CA MET A 90 3.41 -6.32 -14.42
C MET A 90 2.12 -5.74 -13.84
N ARG A 91 1.54 -4.74 -14.50
CA ARG A 91 0.31 -4.10 -14.03
C ARG A 91 -0.87 -5.07 -14.03
N ARG A 92 -0.93 -5.95 -15.01
CA ARG A 92 -1.96 -6.99 -15.07
C ARG A 92 -1.87 -7.94 -13.88
N LEU A 93 -0.67 -8.38 -13.54
CA LEU A 93 -0.46 -9.26 -12.39
C LEU A 93 -0.77 -8.53 -11.08
N ILE A 94 -0.36 -7.28 -10.94
CA ILE A 94 -0.66 -6.48 -9.76
C ILE A 94 -2.17 -6.34 -9.58
N ALA A 95 -2.90 -6.02 -10.64
CA ALA A 95 -4.34 -5.88 -10.57
C ALA A 95 -5.00 -7.19 -10.16
N TRP A 96 -4.53 -8.32 -10.69
CA TRP A 96 -5.06 -9.63 -10.31
C TRP A 96 -4.86 -9.93 -8.83
N PHE A 97 -3.64 -9.69 -8.31
CA PHE A 97 -3.35 -9.93 -6.90
C PHE A 97 -4.03 -8.93 -5.98
N ASP A 98 -4.05 -7.65 -6.36
CA ASP A 98 -4.62 -6.60 -5.52
C ASP A 98 -6.14 -6.69 -5.46
N ASP A 99 -6.79 -6.97 -6.58
CA ASP A 99 -8.26 -7.00 -6.62
C ASP A 99 -8.81 -8.39 -6.38
N LYS A 100 -8.53 -9.32 -7.27
CA LYS A 100 -9.22 -10.61 -7.26
C LYS A 100 -8.73 -11.52 -6.15
N PHE A 101 -7.43 -11.77 -6.10
CA PHE A 101 -6.88 -12.68 -5.10
C PHE A 101 -7.09 -12.16 -3.69
N HIS A 102 -6.87 -10.86 -3.50
CA HIS A 102 -7.06 -10.23 -2.19
C HIS A 102 -8.51 -10.37 -1.70
N LYS A 103 -9.48 -10.06 -2.55
CA LYS A 103 -10.90 -10.17 -2.20
C LYS A 103 -11.33 -11.60 -1.95
N ASP A 104 -10.88 -12.53 -2.80
CA ASP A 104 -11.36 -13.91 -2.75
C ASP A 104 -10.70 -14.73 -1.66
N VAL A 105 -9.47 -14.40 -1.27
CA VAL A 105 -8.68 -15.20 -0.34
C VAL A 105 -8.22 -14.40 0.87
N THR A 106 -7.41 -13.35 0.66
CA THR A 106 -6.72 -12.64 1.74
C THR A 106 -7.68 -11.99 2.73
N VAL A 107 -8.68 -11.27 2.23
CA VAL A 107 -9.66 -10.58 3.09
C VAL A 107 -10.41 -11.59 3.94
N LYS A 108 -10.84 -12.69 3.36
CA LYS A 108 -11.57 -13.73 4.08
C LYS A 108 -10.73 -14.36 5.18
N LEU A 109 -9.47 -14.67 4.89
CA LEU A 109 -8.58 -15.25 5.89
C LEU A 109 -8.27 -14.27 7.01
N LEU A 110 -7.98 -13.01 6.69
CA LEU A 110 -7.70 -12.00 7.71
C LEU A 110 -8.91 -11.74 8.59
N ASN A 111 -10.11 -11.64 8.03
CA ASN A 111 -11.31 -11.44 8.82
C ASN A 111 -11.58 -12.61 9.75
N GLU A 112 -11.47 -13.85 9.26
CA GLU A 112 -11.76 -15.03 10.08
C GLU A 112 -10.69 -15.30 11.12
N ARG A 113 -9.41 -15.10 10.78
CA ARG A 113 -8.29 -15.54 11.64
C ARG A 113 -7.74 -14.45 12.54
N VAL A 114 -7.89 -13.20 12.17
CA VAL A 114 -7.24 -12.09 12.89
C VAL A 114 -8.24 -11.03 13.31
N ILE A 115 -8.87 -10.35 12.36
CA ILE A 115 -9.65 -9.14 12.65
C ILE A 115 -10.85 -9.42 13.53
N LYS A 116 -11.57 -10.50 13.29
CA LYS A 116 -12.71 -10.89 14.13
C LYS A 116 -12.31 -11.20 15.57
N LYS A 117 -11.08 -11.63 15.79
CA LYS A 117 -10.59 -11.97 17.13
C LYS A 117 -10.20 -10.74 17.95
N ILE A 118 -9.86 -9.63 17.28
CA ILE A 118 -9.40 -8.42 17.96
C ILE A 118 -10.41 -7.29 17.94
N THR A 119 -11.51 -7.44 17.23
CA THR A 119 -12.63 -6.50 17.23
C THR A 119 -13.85 -7.11 17.86
#